data_3303c1d596a940ea6c34816b518f112f
#
_entry.id   3303c1d596a940ea6c34816b518f112f
#
_cell.length_a   1.000
_cell.length_b   1.000
_cell.length_c   1.000
_cell.angle_alpha   90.00
_cell.angle_beta   90.00
_cell.angle_gamma   90.00
#
_symmetry.space_group_name_H-M   'P 1'
#
loop_
_entity.id
_entity.type
_entity.pdbx_description
1 polymer ?
#
loop_
_entity_poly.entity_id
_entity_poly.type
_entity_poly.pdbx_seq_one_letter_code
_entity_poly.pdbx_strand_id
1 'polypeptide(L)'
;AYRAIADELGSDDPAVIAEIVEHSHRSFTGEIQDPRLRQYVFALVDREQDRIIGTSMIIAQLGRRGAPYVYFDVFDEEKYSATIDKHFHHTVLKIGYSYNGPTEIGGLVLNPEYRRAGDRLGTMISYVRFMYLAVHADQFQEKVVAELMPPLEPDGTSHLWEALGRRFTDMTYAEADALSKKNKEFI
;
A
#
# COMPACT_ATOMS: atom_id res chain seq x y z
N ALA A 1 -17.72 8.87 7.90
CA ALA A 1 -17.10 7.53 7.87
C ALA A 1 -16.88 7.06 6.43
N TYR A 2 -17.92 7.06 5.59
CA TYR A 2 -17.87 6.55 4.19
C TYR A 2 -16.79 7.24 3.34
N ARG A 3 -16.68 8.58 3.39
CA ARG A 3 -15.65 9.34 2.64
C ARG A 3 -14.22 9.02 3.06
N ALA A 4 -13.96 8.88 4.35
CA ALA A 4 -12.59 8.57 4.82
C ALA A 4 -12.14 7.15 4.43
N ILE A 5 -13.09 6.22 4.30
CA ILE A 5 -12.84 4.86 3.77
C ILE A 5 -12.64 4.90 2.27
N ALA A 6 -13.43 5.72 1.58
CA ALA A 6 -13.37 5.91 0.15
C ALA A 6 -12.03 6.47 -0.32
N ASP A 7 -11.51 7.48 0.39
CA ASP A 7 -10.21 8.09 0.08
C ASP A 7 -9.07 7.08 0.15
N GLU A 8 -9.08 6.18 1.14
CA GLU A 8 -8.04 5.15 1.30
C GLU A 8 -8.24 3.94 0.39
N LEU A 9 -9.47 3.59 0.07
CA LEU A 9 -9.78 2.56 -0.93
C LEU A 9 -9.65 3.08 -2.37
N GLY A 10 -9.33 4.37 -2.52
CA GLY A 10 -9.05 5.00 -3.82
C GLY A 10 -10.28 5.33 -4.65
N SER A 11 -11.48 5.26 -4.06
CA SER A 11 -12.73 5.62 -4.73
C SER A 11 -13.82 5.97 -3.72
N ASP A 12 -14.60 6.99 -4.00
CA ASP A 12 -15.85 7.34 -3.32
C ASP A 12 -17.10 6.80 -4.05
N ASP A 13 -16.90 6.02 -5.12
CA ASP A 13 -17.98 5.36 -5.86
C ASP A 13 -18.52 4.16 -5.05
N PRO A 14 -19.81 4.16 -4.68
CA PRO A 14 -20.45 3.05 -3.96
C PRO A 14 -20.32 1.70 -4.67
N ALA A 15 -20.31 1.68 -6.00
CA ALA A 15 -20.20 0.45 -6.78
C ALA A 15 -18.81 -0.17 -6.62
N VAL A 16 -17.75 0.64 -6.65
CA VAL A 16 -16.37 0.19 -6.44
C VAL A 16 -16.19 -0.35 -5.02
N ILE A 17 -16.75 0.32 -4.02
CA ILE A 17 -16.68 -0.14 -2.63
C ILE A 17 -17.42 -1.46 -2.45
N ALA A 18 -18.60 -1.61 -3.05
CA ALA A 18 -19.35 -2.86 -3.02
C ALA A 18 -18.56 -4.02 -3.65
N GLU A 19 -17.87 -3.77 -4.76
CA GLU A 19 -16.99 -4.75 -5.40
C GLU A 19 -15.83 -5.16 -4.49
N ILE A 20 -15.18 -4.20 -3.82
CA ILE A 20 -14.09 -4.48 -2.87
C ILE A 20 -14.59 -5.34 -1.69
N VAL A 21 -15.77 -5.03 -1.15
CA VAL A 21 -16.37 -5.79 -0.03
C VAL A 21 -16.72 -7.22 -0.48
N GLU A 22 -17.33 -7.38 -1.65
CA GLU A 22 -17.65 -8.69 -2.20
C GLU A 22 -16.38 -9.51 -2.48
N HIS A 23 -15.37 -8.87 -3.06
CA HIS A 23 -14.07 -9.49 -3.30
C HIS A 23 -13.40 -9.95 -2.01
N SER A 24 -13.46 -9.11 -0.97
CA SER A 24 -12.97 -9.45 0.37
C SER A 24 -13.73 -10.63 0.97
N HIS A 25 -15.07 -10.65 0.87
CA HIS A 25 -15.88 -11.76 1.34
C HIS A 25 -15.47 -13.09 0.67
N ARG A 26 -15.29 -13.08 -0.63
CA ARG A 26 -14.83 -14.26 -1.41
C ARG A 26 -13.40 -14.70 -1.04
N SER A 27 -12.57 -13.75 -0.58
CA SER A 27 -11.24 -14.09 -0.04
C SER A 27 -11.36 -14.82 1.31
N PHE A 28 -12.21 -14.33 2.21
CA PHE A 28 -12.46 -14.95 3.51
C PHE A 28 -13.10 -16.35 3.39
N THR A 29 -13.99 -16.56 2.41
CA THR A 29 -14.64 -17.87 2.17
C THR A 29 -13.73 -18.87 1.45
N GLY A 30 -12.54 -18.43 1.00
CA GLY A 30 -11.61 -19.30 0.28
C GLY A 30 -11.99 -19.58 -1.18
N GLU A 31 -12.94 -18.83 -1.74
CA GLU A 31 -13.31 -18.96 -3.15
C GLU A 31 -12.18 -18.52 -4.10
N ILE A 32 -11.39 -17.52 -3.67
CA ILE A 32 -10.26 -17.02 -4.44
C ILE A 32 -9.03 -17.87 -4.14
N GLN A 33 -8.60 -18.68 -5.11
CA GLN A 33 -7.49 -19.62 -4.93
C GLN A 33 -6.11 -18.96 -5.10
N ASP A 34 -5.96 -18.01 -6.04
CA ASP A 34 -4.68 -17.32 -6.26
C ASP A 34 -4.42 -16.29 -5.15
N PRO A 35 -3.35 -16.44 -4.34
CA PRO A 35 -3.03 -15.50 -3.26
C PRO A 35 -2.81 -14.06 -3.76
N ARG A 36 -2.35 -13.87 -5.00
CA ARG A 36 -2.15 -12.53 -5.60
C ARG A 36 -3.45 -11.77 -5.87
N LEU A 37 -4.57 -12.47 -5.79
CA LEU A 37 -5.90 -11.88 -5.94
C LEU A 37 -6.66 -11.78 -4.60
N ARG A 38 -6.13 -12.34 -3.49
CA ARG A 38 -6.81 -12.30 -2.19
C ARG A 38 -6.61 -10.96 -1.50
N GLN A 39 -7.72 -10.40 -1.06
CA GLN A 39 -7.75 -9.15 -0.30
C GLN A 39 -8.71 -9.29 0.87
N TYR A 40 -8.26 -8.97 2.07
CA TYR A 40 -9.02 -9.09 3.30
C TYR A 40 -9.23 -7.72 3.91
N VAL A 41 -10.46 -7.25 3.93
CA VAL A 41 -10.83 -5.95 4.52
C VAL A 41 -11.49 -6.17 5.88
N PHE A 42 -10.99 -5.49 6.89
CA PHE A 42 -11.52 -5.49 8.25
C PHE A 42 -12.20 -4.16 8.50
N ALA A 43 -13.35 -4.20 9.15
CA ALA A 43 -14.11 -3.02 9.54
C ALA A 43 -14.26 -2.95 11.06
N LEU A 44 -14.03 -1.77 11.63
CA LEU A 44 -14.34 -1.42 13.00
C LEU A 44 -15.71 -0.76 13.04
N VAL A 45 -16.64 -1.36 13.79
CA VAL A 45 -18.03 -0.91 13.87
C VAL A 45 -18.33 -0.34 15.24
N ASP A 46 -18.85 0.87 15.29
CA ASP A 46 -19.53 1.42 16.47
C ASP A 46 -20.93 0.82 16.52
N ARG A 47 -21.17 -0.04 17.52
CA ARG A 47 -22.45 -0.74 17.66
C ARG A 47 -23.57 0.14 18.21
N GLU A 48 -23.25 1.22 18.91
CA GLU A 48 -24.25 2.15 19.45
C GLU A 48 -24.83 3.02 18.33
N GLN A 49 -23.99 3.40 17.37
CA GLN A 49 -24.38 4.23 16.23
C GLN A 49 -24.62 3.43 14.94
N ASP A 50 -24.44 2.11 14.98
CA ASP A 50 -24.53 1.21 13.84
C ASP A 50 -23.78 1.73 12.60
N ARG A 51 -22.53 2.13 12.80
CA ARG A 51 -21.71 2.69 11.71
C ARG A 51 -20.27 2.19 11.73
N ILE A 52 -19.70 2.04 10.54
CA ILE A 52 -18.27 1.76 10.37
C ILE A 52 -17.48 3.03 10.73
N ILE A 53 -16.52 2.90 11.63
CA ILE A 53 -15.68 3.99 12.12
C ILE A 53 -14.21 3.85 11.74
N GLY A 54 -13.80 2.71 11.21
CA GLY A 54 -12.46 2.47 10.75
C GLY A 54 -12.35 1.23 9.89
N THR A 55 -11.27 1.15 9.11
CA THR A 55 -10.92 0.00 8.28
C THR A 55 -9.44 -0.34 8.38
N SER A 56 -9.10 -1.55 7.99
CA SER A 56 -7.75 -1.96 7.66
C SER A 56 -7.78 -3.12 6.67
N MET A 57 -6.68 -3.39 5.98
CA MET A 57 -6.65 -4.34 4.88
C MET A 57 -5.37 -5.18 4.88
N ILE A 58 -5.48 -6.40 4.34
CA ILE A 58 -4.36 -7.25 3.95
C ILE A 58 -4.52 -7.62 2.47
N ILE A 59 -3.46 -7.46 1.68
CA ILE A 59 -3.31 -8.10 0.38
C ILE A 59 -2.39 -9.30 0.59
N ALA A 60 -2.86 -10.52 0.28
CA ALA A 60 -2.14 -11.73 0.66
C ALA A 60 -0.79 -11.85 -0.04
N GLN A 61 -0.68 -11.38 -1.28
CA GLN A 61 0.58 -11.36 -2.01
C GLN A 61 0.60 -10.24 -3.05
N LEU A 62 1.63 -9.41 -3.03
CA LEU A 62 1.90 -8.42 -4.08
C LEU A 62 2.51 -9.05 -5.32
N GLY A 63 2.38 -8.40 -6.47
CA GLY A 63 3.04 -8.82 -7.71
C GLY A 63 2.19 -9.73 -8.58
N ARG A 64 1.14 -9.18 -9.18
CA ARG A 64 0.32 -9.87 -10.19
C ARG A 64 0.64 -9.37 -11.59
N ARG A 65 0.19 -10.10 -12.62
CA ARG A 65 0.28 -9.67 -14.02
C ARG A 65 -0.44 -8.32 -14.19
N GLY A 66 0.21 -7.33 -14.79
CA GLY A 66 -0.30 -5.96 -14.95
C GLY A 66 -0.15 -5.07 -13.70
N ALA A 67 0.27 -5.64 -12.56
CA ALA A 67 0.59 -4.88 -11.34
C ALA A 67 1.74 -5.56 -10.60
N PRO A 68 2.98 -5.50 -11.12
CA PRO A 68 4.15 -6.04 -10.44
C PRO A 68 4.37 -5.32 -9.11
N TYR A 69 4.99 -5.99 -8.15
CA TYR A 69 5.56 -5.34 -6.98
C TYR A 69 6.84 -4.64 -7.42
N VAL A 70 6.85 -3.32 -7.33
CA VAL A 70 7.97 -2.46 -7.71
C VAL A 70 8.70 -2.00 -6.45
N TYR A 71 10.03 -2.07 -6.46
CA TYR A 71 10.85 -1.66 -5.32
C TYR A 71 12.19 -1.10 -5.79
N PHE A 72 12.90 -0.45 -4.90
CA PHE A 72 14.28 -0.04 -5.13
C PHE A 72 15.23 -0.84 -4.24
N ASP A 73 16.23 -1.46 -4.86
CA ASP A 73 17.43 -1.89 -4.15
C ASP A 73 18.35 -0.69 -3.96
N VAL A 74 18.86 -0.53 -2.76
CA VAL A 74 19.75 0.57 -2.39
C VAL A 74 21.16 0.02 -2.24
N PHE A 75 22.08 0.53 -3.05
CA PHE A 75 23.49 0.13 -3.03
C PHE A 75 24.39 1.34 -2.78
N ASP A 76 25.46 1.10 -2.03
CA ASP A 76 26.56 2.03 -1.95
C ASP A 76 27.65 1.60 -2.93
N GLU A 77 27.98 2.46 -3.90
CA GLU A 77 29.06 2.25 -4.85
C GLU A 77 30.21 3.17 -4.54
N GLU A 78 31.40 2.58 -4.43
CA GLU A 78 32.66 3.31 -4.31
C GLU A 78 33.42 3.23 -5.63
N LYS A 79 33.93 4.38 -6.07
CA LYS A 79 34.79 4.49 -7.26
C LYS A 79 36.03 5.31 -6.90
N TYR A 80 37.21 4.80 -7.27
CA TYR A 80 38.45 5.54 -7.15
C TYR A 80 38.93 5.98 -8.53
N SER A 81 39.27 7.26 -8.66
CA SER A 81 39.88 7.81 -9.85
C SER A 81 41.37 8.09 -9.59
N ALA A 82 42.24 7.29 -10.16
CA ALA A 82 43.69 7.48 -10.07
C ALA A 82 44.18 8.78 -10.75
N THR A 83 43.43 9.25 -11.75
CA THR A 83 43.80 10.48 -12.51
C THR A 83 43.71 11.75 -11.65
N ILE A 84 42.73 11.79 -10.74
CA ILE A 84 42.50 12.96 -9.88
C ILE A 84 42.69 12.65 -8.40
N ASP A 85 43.14 11.41 -8.08
CA ASP A 85 43.40 10.91 -6.73
C ASP A 85 42.22 11.15 -5.78
N LYS A 86 41.01 10.70 -6.19
CA LYS A 86 39.80 10.87 -5.41
C LYS A 86 38.97 9.62 -5.36
N HIS A 87 38.41 9.38 -4.15
CA HIS A 87 37.34 8.43 -3.92
C HIS A 87 35.98 9.12 -4.08
N PHE A 88 35.08 8.45 -4.77
CA PHE A 88 33.69 8.84 -4.91
C PHE A 88 32.82 7.77 -4.26
N HIS A 89 31.91 8.20 -3.42
CA HIS A 89 30.91 7.35 -2.81
C HIS A 89 29.53 7.79 -3.30
N HIS A 90 28.76 6.85 -3.84
CA HIS A 90 27.43 7.11 -4.41
C HIS A 90 26.43 6.11 -3.85
N THR A 91 25.29 6.61 -3.39
CA THR A 91 24.12 5.75 -3.14
C THR A 91 23.35 5.60 -4.45
N VAL A 92 23.21 4.37 -4.93
CA VAL A 92 22.53 4.04 -6.18
C VAL A 92 21.22 3.35 -5.88
N LEU A 93 20.15 3.80 -6.53
CA LEU A 93 18.84 3.16 -6.51
C LEU A 93 18.67 2.35 -7.79
N LYS A 94 18.49 1.04 -7.63
CA LYS A 94 18.15 0.15 -8.74
C LYS A 94 16.70 -0.29 -8.63
N ILE A 95 15.90 0.04 -9.65
CA ILE A 95 14.51 -0.43 -9.70
C ILE A 95 14.46 -1.94 -9.92
N GLY A 96 13.63 -2.61 -9.14
CA GLY A 96 13.37 -4.04 -9.23
C GLY A 96 11.87 -4.31 -9.36
N TYR A 97 11.55 -5.45 -9.95
CA TYR A 97 10.18 -5.91 -10.17
C TYR A 97 10.04 -7.34 -9.68
N SER A 98 8.94 -7.65 -9.01
CA SER A 98 8.64 -9.00 -8.57
C SER A 98 7.18 -9.35 -8.83
N TYR A 99 6.94 -10.58 -9.31
CA TYR A 99 5.61 -11.19 -9.39
C TYR A 99 5.35 -12.15 -8.24
N ASN A 100 6.27 -12.18 -7.27
CA ASN A 100 6.21 -12.99 -6.06
C ASN A 100 6.63 -12.12 -4.87
N GLY A 101 5.88 -11.04 -4.69
CA GLY A 101 6.16 -10.03 -3.66
C GLY A 101 5.68 -10.45 -2.27
N PRO A 102 5.88 -9.61 -1.27
CA PRO A 102 5.44 -9.84 0.11
C PRO A 102 3.93 -9.74 0.26
N THR A 103 3.44 -10.11 1.45
CA THR A 103 2.12 -9.71 1.93
C THR A 103 2.12 -8.21 2.24
N GLU A 104 1.07 -7.51 1.87
CA GLU A 104 0.91 -6.09 2.21
C GLU A 104 -0.16 -5.89 3.28
N ILE A 105 0.14 -5.03 4.26
CA ILE A 105 -0.83 -4.51 5.21
C ILE A 105 -1.06 -3.02 4.94
N GLY A 106 -2.29 -2.65 4.66
CA GLY A 106 -2.64 -1.28 4.27
C GLY A 106 -4.03 -0.88 4.73
N GLY A 107 -4.61 0.13 4.07
CA GLY A 107 -5.98 0.59 4.26
C GLY A 107 -6.35 0.95 5.69
N LEU A 108 -5.36 1.38 6.51
CA LEU A 108 -5.57 1.68 7.93
C LEU A 108 -6.14 3.08 8.09
N VAL A 109 -7.45 3.12 8.29
CA VAL A 109 -8.20 4.37 8.49
C VAL A 109 -8.98 4.31 9.79
N LEU A 110 -9.01 5.42 10.52
CA LEU A 110 -9.93 5.65 11.63
C LEU A 110 -10.58 7.02 11.45
N ASN A 111 -11.90 7.07 11.56
CA ASN A 111 -12.65 8.29 11.52
C ASN A 111 -12.07 9.32 12.53
N PRO A 112 -11.76 10.56 12.08
CA PRO A 112 -11.15 11.59 12.91
C PRO A 112 -11.87 11.84 14.25
N GLU A 113 -13.19 11.70 14.30
CA GLU A 113 -13.99 11.88 15.52
C GLU A 113 -13.63 10.85 16.61
N TYR A 114 -13.17 9.66 16.20
CA TYR A 114 -12.78 8.57 17.11
C TYR A 114 -11.26 8.52 17.38
N ARG A 115 -10.51 9.42 16.78
CA ARG A 115 -9.09 9.60 17.08
C ARG A 115 -8.97 10.28 18.45
N ARG A 116 -8.16 9.75 19.35
CA ARG A 116 -7.93 10.29 20.69
C ARG A 116 -9.06 10.04 21.71
N ALA A 117 -10.00 9.17 21.41
CA ALA A 117 -11.07 8.78 22.36
C ALA A 117 -10.59 7.96 23.60
N GLY A 118 -9.29 7.71 23.72
CA GLY A 118 -8.72 6.93 24.83
C GLY A 118 -8.74 5.43 24.65
N ASP A 119 -9.58 4.90 23.80
CA ASP A 119 -9.89 3.45 23.67
C ASP A 119 -8.92 2.69 22.75
N ARG A 120 -7.86 3.33 22.27
CA ARG A 120 -6.87 2.74 21.36
C ARG A 120 -7.48 2.06 20.13
N LEU A 121 -8.58 2.60 19.60
CA LEU A 121 -9.31 2.03 18.46
C LEU A 121 -8.44 1.88 17.21
N GLY A 122 -7.53 2.83 16.95
CA GLY A 122 -6.54 2.71 15.88
C GLY A 122 -5.59 1.53 16.06
N THR A 123 -5.17 1.25 17.30
CA THR A 123 -4.35 0.07 17.63
C THR A 123 -5.16 -1.22 17.40
N MET A 124 -6.41 -1.25 17.83
CA MET A 124 -7.28 -2.42 17.67
C MET A 124 -7.48 -2.78 16.19
N ILE A 125 -7.88 -1.81 15.35
CA ILE A 125 -8.09 -2.06 13.91
C ILE A 125 -6.77 -2.32 13.16
N SER A 126 -5.63 -1.87 13.70
CA SER A 126 -4.32 -2.23 13.17
C SER A 126 -3.95 -3.67 13.54
N TYR A 127 -4.14 -4.07 14.78
CA TYR A 127 -3.67 -5.38 15.29
C TYR A 127 -4.51 -6.55 14.79
N VAL A 128 -5.76 -6.37 14.42
CA VAL A 128 -6.60 -7.44 13.84
C VAL A 128 -5.91 -8.09 12.63
N ARG A 129 -5.18 -7.33 11.83
CA ARG A 129 -4.42 -7.85 10.68
C ARG A 129 -3.33 -8.83 11.13
N PHE A 130 -2.55 -8.46 12.14
CA PHE A 130 -1.49 -9.33 12.67
C PHE A 130 -2.05 -10.59 13.34
N MET A 131 -3.18 -10.48 14.02
CA MET A 131 -3.88 -11.64 14.57
C MET A 131 -4.35 -12.58 13.45
N TYR A 132 -4.93 -12.04 12.39
CA TYR A 132 -5.37 -12.82 11.24
C TYR A 132 -4.21 -13.50 10.53
N LEU A 133 -3.11 -12.78 10.29
CA LEU A 133 -1.87 -13.32 9.72
C LEU A 133 -1.30 -14.46 10.57
N ALA A 134 -1.30 -14.31 11.89
CA ALA A 134 -0.77 -15.35 12.79
C ALA A 134 -1.61 -16.63 12.78
N VAL A 135 -2.94 -16.50 12.71
CA VAL A 135 -3.86 -17.65 12.71
C VAL A 135 -3.87 -18.38 11.35
N HIS A 136 -3.61 -17.65 10.26
CA HIS A 136 -3.68 -18.15 8.89
C HIS A 136 -2.32 -18.02 8.16
N ALA A 137 -1.23 -18.26 8.87
CA ALA A 137 0.12 -18.00 8.36
C ALA A 137 0.46 -18.74 7.04
N ASP A 138 -0.16 -19.88 6.82
CA ASP A 138 -0.04 -20.70 5.60
C ASP A 138 -0.64 -20.03 4.34
N GLN A 139 -1.46 -18.99 4.51
CA GLN A 139 -2.12 -18.26 3.41
C GLN A 139 -1.34 -17.01 2.98
N PHE A 140 -0.28 -16.66 3.67
CA PHE A 140 0.45 -15.41 3.51
C PHE A 140 1.94 -15.63 3.26
N GLN A 141 2.62 -14.58 2.81
CA GLN A 141 4.06 -14.61 2.59
C GLN A 141 4.81 -14.42 3.92
N GLU A 142 6.03 -14.95 4.01
CA GLU A 142 6.90 -14.76 5.20
C GLU A 142 7.25 -13.30 5.46
N LYS A 143 7.30 -12.50 4.40
CA LYS A 143 7.59 -11.07 4.48
C LYS A 143 6.30 -10.27 4.41
N VAL A 144 6.19 -9.28 5.30
CA VAL A 144 5.08 -8.34 5.33
C VAL A 144 5.62 -6.94 5.11
N VAL A 145 4.97 -6.18 4.23
CA VAL A 145 5.29 -4.78 3.95
C VAL A 145 4.09 -3.90 4.30
N ALA A 146 4.38 -2.68 4.75
CA ALA A 146 3.42 -1.60 4.83
C ALA A 146 3.96 -0.45 3.98
N GLU A 147 3.25 -0.09 2.92
CA GLU A 147 3.59 1.08 2.13
C GLU A 147 3.06 2.34 2.82
N LEU A 148 3.92 3.31 3.02
CA LEU A 148 3.55 4.59 3.59
C LEU A 148 3.57 5.65 2.48
N MET A 149 2.54 6.50 2.47
CA MET A 149 2.52 7.63 1.56
C MET A 149 3.78 8.50 1.77
N PRO A 150 4.48 8.89 0.70
CA PRO A 150 5.62 9.78 0.83
C PRO A 150 5.18 11.15 1.37
N PRO A 151 6.06 11.89 2.03
CA PRO A 151 5.77 13.27 2.38
C PRO A 151 5.54 14.06 1.10
N LEU A 152 4.41 14.77 1.02
CA LEU A 152 4.07 15.66 -0.08
C LEU A 152 4.16 17.11 0.39
N GLU A 153 4.58 17.98 -0.51
CA GLU A 153 4.48 19.42 -0.33
C GLU A 153 3.01 19.86 -0.29
N PRO A 154 2.68 21.08 0.19
CA PRO A 154 1.31 21.56 0.26
C PRO A 154 0.57 21.60 -1.09
N ASP A 155 1.29 21.66 -2.19
CA ASP A 155 0.77 21.61 -3.56
C ASP A 155 0.63 20.18 -4.11
N GLY A 156 0.94 19.15 -3.31
CA GLY A 156 0.91 17.75 -3.71
C GLY A 156 2.15 17.25 -4.43
N THR A 157 3.22 18.04 -4.47
CA THR A 157 4.49 17.65 -5.11
C THR A 157 5.23 16.62 -4.26
N SER A 158 5.74 15.56 -4.88
CA SER A 158 6.65 14.58 -4.29
C SER A 158 8.08 14.82 -4.78
N HIS A 159 9.01 15.17 -3.89
CA HIS A 159 10.41 15.38 -4.25
C HIS A 159 11.05 14.17 -4.92
N LEU A 160 10.76 12.96 -4.43
CA LEU A 160 11.27 11.73 -5.04
C LEU A 160 10.73 11.55 -6.45
N TRP A 161 9.44 11.82 -6.66
CA TRP A 161 8.83 11.73 -7.98
C TRP A 161 9.40 12.74 -8.96
N GLU A 162 9.57 14.00 -8.55
CA GLU A 162 10.19 15.05 -9.37
C GLU A 162 11.64 14.72 -9.75
N ALA A 163 12.38 14.09 -8.84
CA ALA A 163 13.76 13.72 -9.08
C ALA A 163 13.92 12.52 -10.03
N LEU A 164 13.00 11.58 -9.99
CA LEU A 164 13.06 10.30 -10.70
C LEU A 164 11.91 10.14 -11.70
N GLY A 165 10.69 9.89 -11.22
CA GLY A 165 9.56 9.44 -12.02
C GLY A 165 9.16 10.43 -13.11
N ARG A 166 9.08 11.71 -12.80
CA ARG A 166 8.74 12.76 -13.77
C ARG A 166 9.70 12.82 -14.94
N ARG A 167 10.98 12.58 -14.72
CA ARG A 167 12.01 12.63 -15.77
C ARG A 167 11.85 11.55 -16.84
N PHE A 168 11.15 10.46 -16.51
CA PHE A 168 10.89 9.35 -17.44
C PHE A 168 9.48 9.37 -18.03
N THR A 169 8.52 9.97 -17.32
CA THR A 169 7.10 9.89 -17.66
C THR A 169 6.48 11.20 -18.08
N ASP A 170 7.12 12.32 -17.80
CA ASP A 170 6.61 13.70 -17.93
C ASP A 170 5.33 13.97 -17.11
N MET A 171 4.88 13.00 -16.29
CA MET A 171 3.70 13.12 -15.45
C MET A 171 4.01 13.77 -14.11
N THR A 172 3.06 14.51 -13.57
CA THR A 172 3.05 14.90 -12.15
C THR A 172 2.82 13.69 -11.27
N TYR A 173 3.15 13.80 -9.97
CA TYR A 173 2.87 12.73 -9.01
C TYR A 173 1.38 12.36 -8.98
N ALA A 174 0.48 13.35 -8.99
CA ALA A 174 -0.96 13.12 -8.95
C ALA A 174 -1.49 12.37 -10.20
N GLU A 175 -0.95 12.71 -11.38
CA GLU A 175 -1.31 12.01 -12.63
C GLU A 175 -0.81 10.56 -12.61
N ALA A 176 0.42 10.34 -12.16
CA ALA A 176 1.00 9.02 -12.05
C ALA A 176 0.28 8.16 -11.00
N ASP A 177 -0.08 8.72 -9.85
CA ASP A 177 -0.87 8.04 -8.82
C ASP A 177 -2.24 7.62 -9.35
N ALA A 178 -2.95 8.52 -10.03
CA ALA A 178 -4.23 8.21 -10.65
C ALA A 178 -4.13 7.12 -11.72
N LEU A 179 -3.06 7.13 -12.52
CA LEU A 179 -2.80 6.09 -13.52
C LEU A 179 -2.45 4.75 -12.86
N SER A 180 -1.63 4.75 -11.80
CA SER A 180 -1.18 3.54 -11.09
C SER A 180 -2.33 2.73 -10.49
N LYS A 181 -3.45 3.38 -10.16
CA LYS A 181 -4.68 2.72 -9.69
C LYS A 181 -5.32 1.84 -10.78
N LYS A 182 -5.10 2.19 -12.06
CA LYS A 182 -5.63 1.45 -13.21
C LYS A 182 -4.64 0.44 -13.78
N ASN A 183 -3.39 0.84 -13.89
CA ASN A 183 -2.31 0.03 -14.48
C ASN A 183 -0.96 0.51 -13.94
N LYS A 184 -0.10 -0.43 -13.55
CA LYS A 184 1.26 -0.15 -13.06
C LYS A 184 2.35 -0.52 -14.08
N GLU A 185 2.02 -0.81 -15.32
CA GLU A 185 2.99 -1.21 -16.36
C GLU A 185 3.89 -0.05 -16.83
N PHE A 186 3.52 1.19 -16.52
CA PHE A 186 4.29 2.36 -16.91
C PHE A 186 5.46 2.69 -15.95
N ILE A 187 5.54 2.02 -14.82
CA ILE A 187 6.60 2.18 -13.82
C ILE A 187 7.82 1.29 -14.23
#